data_b0ba4e237daa7c5a9f968370e680d494
#
_entry.id   b0ba4e237daa7c5a9f968370e680d494
#
_cell.length_a   1.000
_cell.length_b   1.000
_cell.length_c   1.000
_cell.angle_alpha   90.00
_cell.angle_beta   90.00
_cell.angle_gamma   90.00
#
_symmetry.space_group_name_H-M   'P 1'
#
loop_
_entity.id
_entity.type
_entity.pdbx_description
1 polymer ?
#
loop_
_entity_poly.entity_id
_entity_poly.type
_entity_poly.pdbx_seq_one_letter_code
_entity_poly.pdbx_strand_id
1 'polypeptide(L)'
;MSLGILLEQVPDGDGPWWRMLASGLEWTLMVSALAWILAFALGSVVGVVRTTDRTWLVRLGNAYVELFRNIPLIVQFFLWFFVVPGVIPPVKRWVVSVDPLTYQLLTAVVCLGLFTSARLAGNIAPSPRGRRACR
;
A
#
# COMPACT_ATOMS: atom_id res chain seq x y z
N MET A 1 -34.39 2.44 -12.85
CA MET A 1 -33.13 1.68 -13.08
C MET A 1 -33.37 0.29 -12.53
N SER A 2 -33.48 -0.69 -13.41
CA SER A 2 -33.90 -2.06 -13.03
C SER A 2 -32.71 -2.88 -12.59
N LEU A 3 -32.73 -3.36 -11.35
CA LEU A 3 -31.78 -4.35 -10.79
C LEU A 3 -31.69 -5.65 -11.65
N GLY A 4 -32.60 -5.83 -12.61
CA GLY A 4 -32.61 -6.94 -13.57
C GLY A 4 -31.33 -7.05 -14.41
N ILE A 5 -30.62 -5.94 -14.66
CA ILE A 5 -29.33 -5.92 -15.39
C ILE A 5 -28.27 -6.77 -14.65
N LEU A 6 -28.30 -6.83 -13.32
CA LEU A 6 -27.35 -7.61 -12.53
C LEU A 6 -27.52 -9.13 -12.70
N LEU A 7 -28.68 -9.57 -13.16
CA LEU A 7 -29.00 -10.99 -13.41
C LEU A 7 -28.77 -11.38 -14.87
N GLU A 8 -28.55 -10.40 -15.76
CA GLU A 8 -28.28 -10.62 -17.17
C GLU A 8 -26.88 -11.18 -17.36
N GLN A 9 -26.74 -12.07 -18.34
CA GLN A 9 -25.44 -12.69 -18.63
C GLN A 9 -24.52 -11.72 -19.36
N VAL A 10 -23.24 -11.72 -18.97
CA VAL A 10 -22.20 -10.94 -19.65
C VAL A 10 -21.98 -11.50 -21.05
N PRO A 11 -21.97 -10.69 -22.11
CA PRO A 11 -21.83 -11.15 -23.50
C PRO A 11 -20.56 -11.97 -23.78
N ASP A 12 -19.48 -11.72 -23.02
CA ASP A 12 -18.18 -12.37 -23.18
C ASP A 12 -17.67 -13.07 -21.89
N GLY A 13 -18.56 -13.39 -20.94
CA GLY A 13 -18.18 -13.93 -19.64
C GLY A 13 -19.01 -15.11 -19.18
N ASP A 14 -18.42 -15.96 -18.33
CA ASP A 14 -19.05 -17.15 -17.75
C ASP A 14 -20.01 -16.81 -16.60
N GLY A 15 -21.08 -16.05 -16.87
CA GLY A 15 -22.11 -15.87 -15.85
C GLY A 15 -22.72 -14.48 -15.71
N PRO A 16 -23.61 -14.28 -14.75
CA PRO A 16 -24.31 -13.02 -14.51
C PRO A 16 -23.38 -11.93 -13.94
N TRP A 17 -23.67 -10.67 -14.23
CA TRP A 17 -22.88 -9.50 -13.80
C TRP A 17 -22.56 -9.45 -12.30
N TRP A 18 -23.46 -9.97 -11.45
CA TRP A 18 -23.20 -9.99 -10.01
C TRP A 18 -22.02 -10.88 -9.60
N ARG A 19 -21.70 -11.94 -10.36
CA ARG A 19 -20.49 -12.77 -10.11
C ARG A 19 -19.21 -11.97 -10.34
N MET A 20 -19.18 -11.16 -11.38
CA MET A 20 -18.06 -10.29 -11.68
C MET A 20 -17.85 -9.26 -10.58
N LEU A 21 -18.95 -8.69 -10.06
CA LEU A 21 -18.90 -7.77 -8.90
C LEU A 21 -18.45 -8.48 -7.62
N ALA A 22 -18.93 -9.69 -7.38
CA ALA A 22 -18.56 -10.47 -6.20
C ALA A 22 -17.06 -10.83 -6.22
N SER A 23 -16.54 -11.29 -7.36
CA SER A 23 -15.11 -11.60 -7.49
C SER A 23 -14.24 -10.33 -7.35
N GLY A 24 -14.64 -9.21 -7.92
CA GLY A 24 -13.95 -7.93 -7.74
C GLY A 24 -13.95 -7.47 -6.28
N LEU A 25 -15.05 -7.68 -5.56
CA LEU A 25 -15.14 -7.39 -4.12
C LEU A 25 -14.20 -8.29 -3.31
N GLU A 26 -14.16 -9.58 -3.60
CA GLU A 26 -13.26 -10.55 -2.94
C GLU A 26 -11.79 -10.13 -3.09
N TRP A 27 -11.35 -9.81 -4.32
CA TRP A 27 -9.99 -9.32 -4.58
C TRP A 27 -9.68 -8.02 -3.83
N THR A 28 -10.65 -7.09 -3.80
CA THR A 28 -10.50 -5.81 -3.10
C THR A 28 -10.34 -6.02 -1.59
N LEU A 29 -11.16 -6.88 -1.00
CA LEU A 29 -11.09 -7.20 0.43
C LEU A 29 -9.76 -7.89 0.78
N MET A 30 -9.32 -8.83 -0.05
CA MET A 30 -8.05 -9.54 0.15
C MET A 30 -6.84 -8.57 0.12
N VAL A 31 -6.76 -7.73 -0.91
CA VAL A 31 -5.69 -6.72 -1.02
C VAL A 31 -5.73 -5.74 0.15
N SER A 32 -6.92 -5.28 0.53
CA SER A 32 -7.10 -4.34 1.64
C SER A 32 -6.67 -4.94 2.98
N ALA A 33 -7.05 -6.18 3.26
CA ALA A 33 -6.68 -6.88 4.49
C ALA A 33 -5.16 -7.09 4.59
N LEU A 34 -4.53 -7.56 3.51
CA LEU A 34 -3.08 -7.76 3.46
C LEU A 34 -2.32 -6.43 3.60
N ALA A 35 -2.76 -5.40 2.89
CA ALA A 35 -2.16 -4.07 2.98
C ALA A 35 -2.33 -3.47 4.39
N TRP A 36 -3.46 -3.71 5.06
CA TRP A 36 -3.72 -3.25 6.41
C TRP A 36 -2.81 -3.92 7.44
N ILE A 37 -2.64 -5.25 7.35
CA ILE A 37 -1.71 -6.00 8.21
C ILE A 37 -0.28 -5.47 8.04
N LEU A 38 0.17 -5.30 6.81
CA LEU A 38 1.49 -4.75 6.50
C LEU A 38 1.65 -3.32 7.02
N ALA A 39 0.63 -2.47 6.81
CA ALA A 39 0.62 -1.09 7.27
C ALA A 39 0.69 -0.99 8.79
N PHE A 40 -0.06 -1.84 9.50
CA PHE A 40 -0.08 -1.84 10.96
C PHE A 40 1.26 -2.30 11.53
N ALA A 41 1.83 -3.39 10.99
CA ALA A 41 3.13 -3.91 11.41
C ALA A 41 4.24 -2.88 11.20
N LEU A 42 4.40 -2.35 9.98
CA LEU A 42 5.43 -1.36 9.66
C LEU A 42 5.19 -0.03 10.37
N GLY A 43 3.93 0.44 10.41
CA GLY A 43 3.57 1.69 11.07
C GLY A 43 3.84 1.67 12.56
N SER A 44 3.59 0.55 13.23
CA SER A 44 3.91 0.35 14.65
C SER A 44 5.42 0.37 14.89
N VAL A 45 6.19 -0.35 14.08
CA VAL A 45 7.66 -0.35 14.18
C VAL A 45 8.23 1.05 13.98
N VAL A 46 7.84 1.72 12.90
CA VAL A 46 8.30 3.08 12.61
C VAL A 46 7.84 4.07 13.69
N GLY A 47 6.61 3.93 14.18
CA GLY A 47 6.09 4.72 15.29
C GLY A 47 6.95 4.58 16.55
N VAL A 48 7.27 3.37 16.96
CA VAL A 48 8.15 3.09 18.13
C VAL A 48 9.57 3.61 17.90
N VAL A 49 10.14 3.40 16.71
CA VAL A 49 11.47 3.92 16.36
C VAL A 49 11.54 5.44 16.51
N ARG A 50 10.47 6.17 16.17
CA ARG A 50 10.40 7.63 16.30
C ARG A 50 10.27 8.13 17.75
N THR A 51 9.92 7.26 18.70
CA THR A 51 9.85 7.60 20.13
C THR A 51 11.14 7.26 20.87
N THR A 52 12.11 6.61 20.22
CA THR A 52 13.41 6.22 20.80
C THR A 52 14.31 7.44 21.00
N ASP A 53 15.19 7.39 22.00
CA ASP A 53 16.14 8.48 22.31
C ASP A 53 17.29 8.62 21.31
N ARG A 54 17.46 7.65 20.41
CA ARG A 54 18.52 7.64 19.39
C ARG A 54 18.19 8.56 18.22
N THR A 55 18.85 9.70 18.16
CA THR A 55 18.60 10.76 17.15
C THR A 55 18.65 10.30 15.70
N TRP A 56 19.54 9.36 15.35
CA TRP A 56 19.66 8.88 13.97
C TRP A 56 18.48 8.01 13.55
N LEU A 57 17.97 7.16 14.48
CA LEU A 57 16.77 6.35 14.24
C LEU A 57 15.52 7.22 14.04
N VAL A 58 15.39 8.25 14.87
CA VAL A 58 14.29 9.23 14.75
C VAL A 58 14.38 9.98 13.43
N ARG A 59 15.57 10.37 12.98
CA ARG A 59 15.75 11.03 11.67
C ARG A 59 15.35 10.12 10.51
N LEU A 60 15.75 8.84 10.55
CA LEU A 60 15.35 7.86 9.53
C LEU A 60 13.84 7.64 9.50
N GLY A 61 13.20 7.47 10.67
CA GLY A 61 11.75 7.34 10.77
C GLY A 61 11.00 8.57 10.27
N ASN A 62 11.50 9.77 10.55
CA ASN A 62 10.92 11.02 10.05
C ASN A 62 11.09 11.13 8.53
N ALA A 63 12.26 10.83 7.98
CA ALA A 63 12.51 10.85 6.55
C ALA A 63 11.59 9.87 5.80
N TYR A 64 11.41 8.66 6.35
CA TYR A 64 10.45 7.68 5.83
C TYR A 64 9.03 8.25 5.78
N VAL A 65 8.55 8.77 6.90
CA VAL A 65 7.19 9.31 7.00
C VAL A 65 7.00 10.51 6.06
N GLU A 66 7.96 11.43 6.00
CA GLU A 66 7.90 12.60 5.12
C GLU A 66 7.91 12.19 3.65
N LEU A 67 8.77 11.24 3.26
CA LEU A 67 8.84 10.74 1.89
C LEU A 67 7.50 10.15 1.43
N PHE A 68 6.96 9.20 2.19
CA PHE A 68 5.74 8.48 1.79
C PHE A 68 4.46 9.30 1.96
N ARG A 69 4.45 10.33 2.79
CA ARG A 69 3.31 11.26 2.91
C ARG A 69 3.27 12.31 1.81
N ASN A 70 4.42 12.73 1.31
CA ASN A 70 4.52 13.80 0.31
C ASN A 70 4.39 13.29 -1.13
N ILE A 71 4.66 12.00 -1.36
CA ILE A 71 4.50 11.40 -2.69
C ILE A 71 3.06 10.88 -2.82
N PRO A 72 2.29 11.30 -3.85
CA PRO A 72 0.97 10.75 -4.13
C PRO A 72 1.01 9.23 -4.33
N LEU A 73 -0.02 8.53 -3.83
CA LEU A 73 -0.10 7.07 -3.92
C LEU A 73 0.06 6.54 -5.35
N ILE A 74 -0.52 7.25 -6.31
CA ILE A 74 -0.45 6.86 -7.73
C ILE A 74 1.00 6.87 -8.26
N VAL A 75 1.80 7.87 -7.86
CA VAL A 75 3.21 7.98 -8.24
C VAL A 75 4.02 6.84 -7.62
N GLN A 76 3.76 6.50 -6.36
CA GLN A 76 4.38 5.36 -5.69
C GLN A 76 4.05 4.05 -6.41
N PHE A 77 2.78 3.88 -6.84
CA PHE A 77 2.37 2.70 -7.57
C PHE A 77 3.16 2.55 -8.89
N PHE A 78 3.28 3.61 -9.68
CA PHE A 78 4.06 3.59 -10.92
C PHE A 78 5.54 3.31 -10.66
N LEU A 79 6.11 3.87 -9.61
CA LEU A 79 7.50 3.63 -9.24
C LEU A 79 7.74 2.15 -8.91
N TRP A 80 6.91 1.55 -8.07
CA TRP A 80 7.03 0.15 -7.70
C TRP A 80 6.75 -0.80 -8.86
N PHE A 81 5.78 -0.45 -9.72
CA PHE A 81 5.36 -1.30 -10.81
C PHE A 81 6.33 -1.27 -12.02
N PHE A 82 6.83 -0.10 -12.39
CA PHE A 82 7.65 0.06 -13.59
C PHE A 82 9.13 0.29 -13.29
N VAL A 83 9.45 1.15 -12.33
CA VAL A 83 10.83 1.59 -12.11
C VAL A 83 11.64 0.53 -11.36
N VAL A 84 11.08 -0.06 -10.32
CA VAL A 84 11.79 -1.04 -9.49
C VAL A 84 12.23 -2.27 -10.30
N PRO A 85 11.37 -2.91 -11.12
CA PRO A 85 11.82 -4.00 -11.98
C PRO A 85 12.79 -3.57 -13.08
N GLY A 86 12.67 -2.32 -13.55
CA GLY A 86 13.56 -1.78 -14.58
C GLY A 86 15.00 -1.56 -14.09
N VAL A 87 15.15 -1.14 -12.83
CA VAL A 87 16.45 -0.80 -12.24
C VAL A 87 17.14 -2.00 -11.57
N ILE A 88 16.37 -2.92 -11.00
CA ILE A 88 16.88 -4.04 -10.21
C ILE A 88 16.81 -5.34 -11.00
N PRO A 89 17.92 -5.84 -11.59
CA PRO A 89 17.90 -7.04 -12.43
C PRO A 89 17.33 -8.31 -11.80
N PRO A 90 17.60 -8.63 -10.51
CA PRO A 90 17.00 -9.79 -9.87
C PRO A 90 15.47 -9.68 -9.74
N VAL A 91 14.93 -8.48 -9.49
CA VAL A 91 13.49 -8.24 -9.43
C VAL A 91 12.85 -8.43 -10.80
N LYS A 92 13.49 -7.93 -11.86
CA LYS A 92 13.02 -8.14 -13.24
C LYS A 92 12.88 -9.62 -13.59
N ARG A 93 13.87 -10.44 -13.24
CA ARG A 93 13.82 -11.90 -13.48
C ARG A 93 12.67 -12.56 -12.72
N TRP A 94 12.47 -12.15 -11.48
CA TRP A 94 11.38 -12.66 -10.65
C TRP A 94 10.00 -12.25 -11.19
N VAL A 95 9.83 -10.99 -11.59
CA VAL A 95 8.57 -10.49 -12.20
C VAL A 95 8.19 -11.25 -13.46
N VAL A 96 9.17 -11.59 -14.31
CA VAL A 96 8.92 -12.37 -15.53
C VAL A 96 8.53 -13.82 -15.23
N SER A 97 8.92 -14.37 -14.08
CA SER A 97 8.60 -15.74 -13.66
C SER A 97 7.27 -15.88 -12.92
N VAL A 98 6.67 -14.76 -12.50
CA VAL A 98 5.41 -14.72 -11.73
C VAL A 98 4.25 -14.31 -12.64
N ASP A 99 3.06 -14.81 -12.34
CA ASP A 99 1.85 -14.41 -13.07
C ASP A 99 1.62 -12.89 -12.97
N PRO A 100 1.22 -12.24 -14.07
CA PRO A 100 0.98 -10.79 -14.09
C PRO A 100 0.00 -10.32 -13.01
N LEU A 101 -1.03 -11.11 -12.75
CA LEU A 101 -2.03 -10.81 -11.72
C LEU A 101 -1.41 -10.81 -10.32
N THR A 102 -0.61 -11.82 -10.00
CA THR A 102 0.08 -11.93 -8.71
C THR A 102 1.05 -10.76 -8.51
N TYR A 103 1.77 -10.36 -9.55
CA TYR A 103 2.66 -9.20 -9.48
C TYR A 103 1.91 -7.90 -9.23
N GLN A 104 0.78 -7.68 -9.90
CA GLN A 104 -0.08 -6.51 -9.67
C GLN A 104 -0.60 -6.47 -8.23
N LEU A 105 -1.07 -7.60 -7.70
CA LEU A 105 -1.55 -7.72 -6.33
C LEU A 105 -0.45 -7.41 -5.31
N LEU A 106 0.72 -8.00 -5.46
CA LEU A 106 1.86 -7.75 -4.57
C LEU A 106 2.27 -6.28 -4.60
N THR A 107 2.36 -5.69 -5.78
CA THR A 107 2.68 -4.26 -5.92
C THR A 107 1.64 -3.38 -5.23
N ALA A 108 0.35 -3.69 -5.39
CA ALA A 108 -0.73 -2.96 -4.73
C ALA A 108 -0.65 -3.08 -3.20
N VAL A 109 -0.45 -4.29 -2.67
CA VAL A 109 -0.32 -4.55 -1.22
C VAL A 109 0.88 -3.80 -0.64
N VAL A 110 2.05 -3.87 -1.27
CA VAL A 110 3.26 -3.18 -0.81
C VAL A 110 3.06 -1.67 -0.85
N CYS A 111 2.56 -1.14 -1.96
CA CYS A 111 2.36 0.30 -2.14
C CYS A 111 1.36 0.87 -1.12
N LEU A 112 0.18 0.24 -0.99
CA LEU A 112 -0.84 0.62 -0.01
C LEU A 112 -0.34 0.45 1.43
N GLY A 113 0.36 -0.64 1.71
CA GLY A 113 0.93 -0.92 3.03
C GLY A 113 1.94 0.13 3.46
N LEU A 114 2.90 0.48 2.60
CA LEU A 114 3.92 1.50 2.88
C LEU A 114 3.30 2.89 3.04
N PHE A 115 2.38 3.26 2.17
CA PHE A 115 1.69 4.55 2.23
C PHE A 115 0.86 4.70 3.52
N THR A 116 0.08 3.68 3.87
CA THR A 116 -0.76 3.69 5.06
C THR A 116 0.06 3.61 6.34
N SER A 117 1.18 2.84 6.34
CA SER A 117 2.09 2.74 7.49
C SER A 117 2.74 4.09 7.83
N ALA A 118 3.12 4.87 6.81
CA ALA A 118 3.68 6.20 7.01
C ALA A 118 2.66 7.17 7.64
N ARG A 119 1.39 7.07 7.25
CA ARG A 119 0.31 7.84 7.86
C ARG A 119 0.06 7.43 9.30
N LEU A 120 0.02 6.12 9.57
CA LEU A 120 -0.15 5.58 10.92
C LEU A 120 1.00 6.00 11.84
N ALA A 121 2.24 5.81 11.41
CA ALA A 121 3.43 6.24 12.17
C ALA A 121 3.47 7.75 12.41
N GLY A 122 2.94 8.55 11.49
CA GLY A 122 2.82 10.00 11.64
C GLY A 122 1.85 10.42 12.76
N ASN A 123 0.82 9.62 13.02
CA ASN A 123 -0.18 9.89 14.05
C ASN A 123 0.28 9.44 15.45
N ILE A 124 1.12 8.40 15.54
CA ILE A 124 1.60 7.85 16.81
C ILE A 124 2.64 8.77 17.47
N ALA A 125 3.52 9.40 16.70
CA ALA A 125 4.58 10.25 17.21
C ALA A 125 4.34 11.72 16.85
N PRO A 126 4.09 12.60 17.83
CA PRO A 126 3.93 14.04 17.57
C PRO A 126 5.19 14.62 16.93
N SER A 127 4.98 15.54 15.98
CA SER A 127 6.06 16.23 15.28
C SER A 127 7.04 16.86 16.27
N PRO A 128 8.38 16.84 15.98
CA PRO A 128 9.40 17.48 16.82
C PRO A 128 9.15 18.98 17.08
N ARG A 129 8.35 19.63 16.25
CA ARG A 129 7.96 21.04 16.41
C ARG A 129 7.08 21.27 17.63
N GLY A 130 6.27 20.31 18.07
CA GLY A 130 5.44 20.43 19.27
C GLY A 130 6.23 20.37 20.58
N ARG A 131 7.39 19.72 20.61
CA ARG A 131 8.23 19.63 21.83
C ARG A 131 8.98 20.92 22.16
N ARG A 132 9.16 21.83 21.22
CA ARG A 132 9.84 23.11 21.44
C ARG A 132 8.94 24.22 21.98
N ALA A 133 7.62 24.03 21.90
CA ALA A 133 6.66 25.02 22.40
C ALA A 133 6.36 24.92 23.90
N CYS A 134 6.85 23.87 24.58
CA CYS A 134 6.65 23.63 26.02
C CYS A 134 7.93 23.76 26.86
N ARG A 135 8.95 24.49 26.38
CA ARG A 135 10.13 24.87 27.18
C ARG A 135 10.24 26.37 27.32
#